data_53e98f8ec1e88f462f91a822b3adaad2
#
_entry.id   53e98f8ec1e88f462f91a822b3adaad2
#
_cell.length_a   1.000
_cell.length_b   1.000
_cell.length_c   1.000
_cell.angle_alpha   90.00
_cell.angle_beta   90.00
_cell.angle_gamma   90.00
#
_symmetry.space_group_name_H-M   'P 1'
#
loop_
_entity.id
_entity.type
_entity.pdbx_description
1 polymer ?
#
loop_
_entity_poly.entity_id
_entity_poly.type
_entity_poly.pdbx_seq_one_letter_code
_entity_poly.pdbx_strand_id
1 'polypeptide(L)'
;MHPSFQTLRDLLRHAVTRFNTEPLFFGHGSDNAFDEAVYLLLHTLKLPLDRLEPFLDARLTEQEIAHLLSLIERRAKDRVPVAYLTHEALLGGYRFYVDQRVIVPRSFIAELIPEQFHPWVQNPDGVMNVLELCTGSGCLAIMLADVFPNAQIDAVDLSTDALEVAKKNVNDYELLDRVTLYHSDLYHQLPDKKYDLIVTNPPYVNSVSMTKLPAEYRAEPQMALAGGEDGMDLVRRIVAGAKDRLTDNGVLIVEIGNEFEFAEAAFANLEITWLSTSAGDTSVFLLTADQL
;
A
#
# COMPACT_ATOMS: atom_id res chain seq x y z
N MET A 1 19.18 -14.69 -29.78
CA MET A 1 20.24 -15.07 -28.82
C MET A 1 21.14 -13.85 -28.63
N HIS A 2 21.27 -13.31 -27.40
CA HIS A 2 22.25 -12.27 -27.08
C HIS A 2 23.50 -12.95 -26.53
N PRO A 3 24.51 -13.22 -27.38
CA PRO A 3 25.69 -14.00 -26.98
C PRO A 3 26.58 -13.32 -25.94
N SER A 4 26.24 -12.09 -25.54
CA SER A 4 27.02 -11.27 -24.60
C SER A 4 26.59 -11.37 -23.14
N PHE A 5 25.39 -11.93 -22.82
CA PHE A 5 24.96 -12.12 -21.44
C PHE A 5 25.14 -13.56 -21.01
N GLN A 6 25.86 -13.80 -19.92
CA GLN A 6 26.15 -15.13 -19.39
C GLN A 6 25.92 -15.25 -17.88
N THR A 7 26.07 -14.14 -17.15
CA THR A 7 26.03 -14.13 -15.70
C THR A 7 24.95 -13.19 -15.16
N LEU A 8 24.61 -13.35 -13.89
CA LEU A 8 23.72 -12.43 -13.21
C LEU A 8 24.28 -11.00 -13.21
N ARG A 9 25.60 -10.84 -13.07
CA ARG A 9 26.30 -9.55 -13.15
C ARG A 9 26.07 -8.84 -14.48
N ASP A 10 26.09 -9.58 -15.58
CA ASP A 10 25.84 -9.00 -16.91
C ASP A 10 24.43 -8.41 -17.01
N LEU A 11 23.43 -9.16 -16.52
CA LEU A 11 22.03 -8.73 -16.55
C LEU A 11 21.76 -7.60 -15.56
N LEU A 12 22.36 -7.63 -14.36
CA LEU A 12 22.24 -6.54 -13.39
C LEU A 12 22.78 -5.24 -13.97
N ARG A 13 24.01 -5.25 -14.49
CA ARG A 13 24.59 -4.08 -15.16
C ARG A 13 23.69 -3.58 -16.30
N HIS A 14 23.14 -4.51 -17.11
CA HIS A 14 22.23 -4.15 -18.20
C HIS A 14 20.94 -3.52 -17.69
N ALA A 15 20.29 -4.14 -16.71
CA ALA A 15 19.05 -3.63 -16.10
C ALA A 15 19.22 -2.22 -15.52
N VAL A 16 20.28 -2.01 -14.73
CA VAL A 16 20.59 -0.69 -14.15
C VAL A 16 20.81 0.34 -15.25
N THR A 17 21.55 -0.01 -16.32
CA THR A 17 21.75 0.89 -17.46
C THR A 17 20.43 1.22 -18.15
N ARG A 18 19.58 0.22 -18.38
CA ARG A 18 18.26 0.43 -19.01
C ARG A 18 17.37 1.32 -18.14
N PHE A 19 17.31 1.06 -16.84
CA PHE A 19 16.48 1.82 -15.91
C PHE A 19 16.94 3.27 -15.75
N ASN A 20 18.25 3.53 -15.77
CA ASN A 20 18.80 4.88 -15.74
C ASN A 20 18.70 5.64 -17.09
N THR A 21 18.53 4.94 -18.19
CA THR A 21 18.43 5.57 -19.53
C THR A 21 17.02 6.07 -19.82
N GLU A 22 16.01 5.38 -19.27
CA GLU A 22 14.61 5.76 -19.41
C GLU A 22 14.21 6.72 -18.26
N PRO A 23 13.25 7.64 -18.47
CA PRO A 23 12.76 8.53 -17.42
C PRO A 23 11.82 7.78 -16.46
N LEU A 24 12.32 6.73 -15.80
CA LEU A 24 11.57 5.94 -14.84
C LEU A 24 11.34 6.70 -13.55
N PHE A 25 10.16 6.50 -12.98
CA PHE A 25 9.87 6.91 -11.61
C PHE A 25 10.03 5.71 -10.68
N PHE A 26 10.80 5.92 -9.61
CA PHE A 26 11.00 4.95 -8.53
C PHE A 26 10.18 5.40 -7.32
N GLY A 27 9.24 4.61 -6.86
CA GLY A 27 8.31 4.97 -5.78
C GLY A 27 7.31 3.84 -5.48
N HIS A 28 7.55 2.66 -6.08
CA HIS A 28 6.73 1.47 -5.90
C HIS A 28 7.53 0.34 -5.22
N GLY A 29 8.30 0.71 -4.17
CA GLY A 29 9.06 -0.25 -3.36
C GLY A 29 10.59 -0.12 -3.45
N SER A 30 11.13 0.67 -4.38
CA SER A 30 12.55 0.99 -4.49
C SER A 30 12.74 2.46 -4.84
N ASP A 31 13.85 3.06 -4.40
CA ASP A 31 14.14 4.48 -4.61
C ASP A 31 15.10 4.72 -5.78
N ASN A 32 15.68 3.66 -6.34
CA ASN A 32 16.69 3.77 -7.39
C ASN A 32 16.75 2.53 -8.29
N ALA A 33 17.41 2.71 -9.44
CA ALA A 33 17.54 1.70 -10.48
C ALA A 33 18.31 0.45 -10.04
N PHE A 34 19.31 0.60 -9.15
CA PHE A 34 20.13 -0.53 -8.72
C PHE A 34 19.33 -1.47 -7.82
N ASP A 35 18.72 -0.97 -6.76
CA ASP A 35 17.95 -1.79 -5.82
C ASP A 35 16.75 -2.43 -6.50
N GLU A 36 16.07 -1.70 -7.39
CA GLU A 36 14.95 -2.24 -8.17
C GLU A 36 15.41 -3.36 -9.11
N ALA A 37 16.57 -3.21 -9.78
CA ALA A 37 17.12 -4.25 -10.65
C ALA A 37 17.55 -5.48 -9.84
N VAL A 38 18.22 -5.30 -8.69
CA VAL A 38 18.62 -6.39 -7.80
C VAL A 38 17.40 -7.17 -7.35
N TYR A 39 16.37 -6.48 -6.85
CA TYR A 39 15.13 -7.11 -6.43
C TYR A 39 14.47 -7.91 -7.55
N LEU A 40 14.28 -7.30 -8.73
CA LEU A 40 13.69 -7.97 -9.89
C LEU A 40 14.41 -9.27 -10.27
N LEU A 41 15.75 -9.21 -10.33
CA LEU A 41 16.56 -10.34 -10.74
C LEU A 41 16.55 -11.47 -9.69
N LEU A 42 16.79 -11.14 -8.42
CA LEU A 42 16.83 -12.14 -7.34
C LEU A 42 15.48 -12.79 -7.14
N HIS A 43 14.40 -11.99 -7.11
CA HIS A 43 13.03 -12.51 -6.96
C HIS A 43 12.66 -13.45 -8.10
N THR A 44 12.91 -13.05 -9.36
CA THR A 44 12.58 -13.88 -10.55
C THR A 44 13.31 -15.20 -10.56
N LEU A 45 14.57 -15.20 -10.11
CA LEU A 45 15.41 -16.41 -10.02
C LEU A 45 15.17 -17.21 -8.73
N LYS A 46 14.29 -16.74 -7.84
CA LYS A 46 14.02 -17.36 -6.52
C LYS A 46 15.27 -17.46 -5.65
N LEU A 47 16.14 -16.47 -5.74
CA LEU A 47 17.35 -16.35 -4.93
C LEU A 47 17.07 -15.54 -3.65
N PRO A 48 17.86 -15.72 -2.58
CA PRO A 48 17.76 -14.92 -1.37
C PRO A 48 17.93 -13.42 -1.68
N LEU A 49 16.95 -12.60 -1.27
CA LEU A 49 16.94 -11.16 -1.59
C LEU A 49 18.01 -10.36 -0.84
N ASP A 50 18.55 -10.90 0.24
CA ASP A 50 19.61 -10.33 1.08
C ASP A 50 21.02 -10.76 0.69
N ARG A 51 21.17 -11.58 -0.36
CA ARG A 51 22.47 -12.18 -0.75
C ARG A 51 22.74 -12.12 -2.25
N LEU A 52 23.18 -10.97 -2.72
CA LEU A 52 23.51 -10.77 -4.13
C LEU A 52 24.87 -11.34 -4.53
N GLU A 53 25.93 -11.03 -3.75
CA GLU A 53 27.34 -11.26 -4.13
C GLU A 53 27.66 -12.70 -4.51
N PRO A 54 27.20 -13.74 -3.77
CA PRO A 54 27.53 -15.13 -4.10
C PRO A 54 27.03 -15.58 -5.48
N PHE A 55 26.02 -14.90 -6.02
CA PHE A 55 25.36 -15.28 -7.28
C PHE A 55 25.79 -14.46 -8.48
N LEU A 56 26.49 -13.34 -8.28
CA LEU A 56 26.84 -12.41 -9.37
C LEU A 56 27.53 -13.08 -10.55
N ASP A 57 28.48 -13.98 -10.31
CA ASP A 57 29.24 -14.64 -11.34
C ASP A 57 28.66 -16.01 -11.75
N ALA A 58 27.49 -16.36 -11.19
CA ALA A 58 26.77 -17.56 -11.59
C ALA A 58 26.26 -17.44 -13.04
N ARG A 59 26.48 -18.50 -13.83
CA ARG A 59 25.95 -18.56 -15.19
C ARG A 59 24.47 -18.84 -15.18
N LEU A 60 23.76 -18.14 -16.04
CA LEU A 60 22.33 -18.28 -16.25
C LEU A 60 22.06 -19.16 -17.47
N THR A 61 20.95 -19.86 -17.43
CA THR A 61 20.43 -20.60 -18.58
C THR A 61 19.87 -19.63 -19.64
N GLU A 62 19.76 -20.07 -20.88
CA GLU A 62 19.18 -19.28 -21.97
C GLU A 62 17.73 -18.85 -21.65
N GLN A 63 16.96 -19.71 -20.96
CA GLN A 63 15.57 -19.43 -20.57
C GLN A 63 15.51 -18.34 -19.50
N GLU A 64 16.37 -18.38 -18.47
CA GLU A 64 16.46 -17.34 -17.44
C GLU A 64 16.85 -15.99 -18.05
N ILE A 65 17.85 -15.98 -18.92
CA ILE A 65 18.28 -14.75 -19.63
C ILE A 65 17.13 -14.16 -20.44
N ALA A 66 16.46 -14.97 -21.24
CA ALA A 66 15.34 -14.50 -22.07
C ALA A 66 14.18 -13.94 -21.24
N HIS A 67 13.84 -14.64 -20.14
CA HIS A 67 12.77 -14.21 -19.24
C HIS A 67 13.13 -12.90 -18.53
N LEU A 68 14.32 -12.80 -17.95
CA LEU A 68 14.78 -11.59 -17.27
C LEU A 68 14.86 -10.38 -18.21
N LEU A 69 15.37 -10.55 -19.44
CA LEU A 69 15.38 -9.48 -20.43
C LEU A 69 13.95 -9.01 -20.79
N SER A 70 13.01 -9.92 -20.88
CA SER A 70 11.60 -9.56 -21.09
C SER A 70 11.05 -8.70 -19.96
N LEU A 71 11.32 -9.05 -18.69
CA LEU A 71 10.88 -8.29 -17.53
C LEU A 71 11.55 -6.91 -17.47
N ILE A 72 12.85 -6.85 -17.73
CA ILE A 72 13.61 -5.60 -17.78
C ILE A 72 13.00 -4.63 -18.83
N GLU A 73 12.68 -5.13 -20.02
CA GLU A 73 12.08 -4.29 -21.07
C GLU A 73 10.64 -3.88 -20.72
N ARG A 74 9.84 -4.73 -20.11
CA ARG A 74 8.49 -4.38 -19.61
C ARG A 74 8.58 -3.27 -18.56
N ARG A 75 9.52 -3.35 -17.64
CA ARG A 75 9.75 -2.28 -16.67
C ARG A 75 10.21 -0.99 -17.35
N ALA A 76 11.20 -1.07 -18.23
CA ALA A 76 11.82 0.09 -18.85
C ALA A 76 10.91 0.81 -19.85
N LYS A 77 10.24 0.07 -20.76
CA LYS A 77 9.43 0.63 -21.85
C LYS A 77 7.97 0.78 -21.49
N ASP A 78 7.37 -0.28 -20.93
CA ASP A 78 5.94 -0.32 -20.66
C ASP A 78 5.61 0.34 -19.31
N ARG A 79 6.64 0.71 -18.54
CA ARG A 79 6.51 1.38 -17.24
C ARG A 79 5.75 0.56 -16.20
N VAL A 80 5.73 -0.77 -16.35
CA VAL A 80 5.07 -1.64 -15.40
C VAL A 80 5.86 -1.66 -14.09
N PRO A 81 5.25 -1.32 -12.93
CA PRO A 81 5.91 -1.44 -11.63
C PRO A 81 6.47 -2.84 -11.40
N VAL A 82 7.66 -2.94 -10.79
CA VAL A 82 8.29 -4.25 -10.53
C VAL A 82 7.41 -5.12 -9.65
N ALA A 83 6.68 -4.54 -8.70
CA ALA A 83 5.72 -5.26 -7.87
C ALA A 83 4.68 -6.05 -8.69
N TYR A 84 4.22 -5.52 -9.83
CA TYR A 84 3.30 -6.25 -10.71
C TYR A 84 4.00 -7.28 -11.61
N LEU A 85 5.29 -7.10 -11.88
CA LEU A 85 6.08 -8.09 -12.62
C LEU A 85 6.40 -9.32 -11.76
N THR A 86 6.60 -9.10 -10.47
CA THR A 86 6.92 -10.13 -9.47
C THR A 86 5.69 -10.66 -8.75
N HIS A 87 4.55 -9.97 -8.86
CA HIS A 87 3.35 -10.20 -8.05
C HIS A 87 3.61 -10.13 -6.55
N GLU A 88 4.58 -9.33 -6.13
CA GLU A 88 4.94 -9.15 -4.73
C GLU A 88 5.24 -7.68 -4.43
N ALA A 89 4.74 -7.20 -3.30
CA ALA A 89 5.10 -5.92 -2.71
C ALA A 89 5.45 -6.11 -1.24
N LEU A 90 6.33 -5.26 -0.74
CA LEU A 90 6.76 -5.25 0.66
C LEU A 90 6.24 -3.99 1.34
N LEU A 91 5.66 -4.12 2.53
CA LEU A 91 5.25 -2.99 3.38
C LEU A 91 5.42 -3.37 4.84
N GLY A 92 6.14 -2.56 5.62
CA GLY A 92 6.33 -2.79 7.06
C GLY A 92 6.96 -4.15 7.41
N GLY A 93 7.75 -4.73 6.49
CA GLY A 93 8.34 -6.07 6.66
C GLY A 93 7.45 -7.23 6.22
N TYR A 94 6.21 -6.98 5.86
CA TYR A 94 5.26 -7.97 5.35
C TYR A 94 5.36 -8.08 3.82
N ARG A 95 5.00 -9.27 3.28
CA ARG A 95 4.96 -9.54 1.84
C ARG A 95 3.53 -9.72 1.38
N PHE A 96 3.11 -8.97 0.38
CA PHE A 96 1.75 -9.02 -0.15
C PHE A 96 1.75 -9.39 -1.63
N TYR A 97 0.85 -10.28 -2.01
CA TYR A 97 0.52 -10.46 -3.42
C TYR A 97 -0.15 -9.20 -3.96
N VAL A 98 0.29 -8.75 -5.13
CA VAL A 98 -0.29 -7.61 -5.83
C VAL A 98 -0.35 -7.84 -7.34
N ASP A 99 -1.34 -7.22 -7.97
CA ASP A 99 -1.44 -7.07 -9.42
C ASP A 99 -2.19 -5.78 -9.76
N GLN A 100 -2.50 -5.55 -11.03
CA GLN A 100 -3.11 -4.31 -11.53
C GLN A 100 -4.51 -4.01 -10.98
N ARG A 101 -5.10 -4.87 -10.15
CA ARG A 101 -6.39 -4.66 -9.50
C ARG A 101 -6.31 -3.81 -8.23
N VAL A 102 -5.11 -3.63 -7.67
CA VAL A 102 -4.86 -2.86 -6.45
C VAL A 102 -3.66 -1.93 -6.64
N ILE A 103 -3.56 -0.87 -5.84
CA ILE A 103 -2.32 -0.09 -5.77
C ILE A 103 -1.19 -0.93 -5.17
N VAL A 104 0.05 -0.60 -5.50
CA VAL A 104 1.22 -1.16 -4.79
C VAL A 104 1.22 -0.61 -3.36
N PRO A 105 1.21 -1.45 -2.31
CA PRO A 105 1.19 -1.03 -0.92
C PRO A 105 2.31 -0.05 -0.57
N ARG A 106 1.95 1.13 -0.04
CA ARG A 106 2.88 2.23 0.31
C ARG A 106 2.31 3.20 1.34
N SER A 107 1.52 2.72 2.28
CA SER A 107 0.87 3.58 3.29
C SER A 107 1.84 3.97 4.41
N PHE A 108 1.83 5.25 4.78
CA PHE A 108 2.54 5.78 5.97
C PHE A 108 1.90 5.31 7.28
N ILE A 109 0.62 4.93 7.27
CA ILE A 109 -0.03 4.32 8.44
C ILE A 109 0.69 3.04 8.87
N ALA A 110 1.29 2.30 7.92
CA ALA A 110 2.06 1.09 8.22
C ALA A 110 3.23 1.32 9.19
N GLU A 111 3.77 2.55 9.25
CA GLU A 111 4.84 2.92 10.19
C GLU A 111 4.32 3.11 11.62
N LEU A 112 3.03 3.46 11.77
CA LEU A 112 2.39 3.75 13.05
C LEU A 112 1.78 2.50 13.72
N ILE A 113 1.44 1.49 12.93
CA ILE A 113 0.82 0.25 13.41
C ILE A 113 1.67 -0.47 14.48
N PRO A 114 2.99 -0.63 14.33
CA PRO A 114 3.82 -1.32 15.34
C PRO A 114 3.80 -0.66 16.72
N GLU A 115 3.59 0.66 16.77
CA GLU A 115 3.47 1.42 18.00
C GLU A 115 2.02 1.47 18.53
N GLN A 116 1.10 0.71 17.89
CA GLN A 116 -0.29 0.55 18.32
C GLN A 116 -1.04 1.88 18.48
N PHE A 117 -0.61 2.90 17.73
CA PHE A 117 -1.14 4.26 17.78
C PHE A 117 -1.12 4.90 19.17
N HIS A 118 -0.10 4.56 19.97
CA HIS A 118 0.12 5.22 21.26
C HIS A 118 0.41 6.72 21.09
N PRO A 119 -0.11 7.64 21.97
CA PRO A 119 -0.83 7.37 23.20
C PRO A 119 -2.36 7.31 23.08
N TRP A 120 -2.93 7.43 21.90
CA TRP A 120 -4.38 7.51 21.71
C TRP A 120 -5.07 6.17 21.98
N VAL A 121 -4.49 5.05 21.57
CA VAL A 121 -4.93 3.71 21.95
C VAL A 121 -4.19 3.30 23.24
N GLN A 122 -4.82 3.57 24.39
CA GLN A 122 -4.18 3.35 25.70
C GLN A 122 -4.15 1.88 26.14
N ASN A 123 -5.09 1.07 25.67
CA ASN A 123 -5.20 -0.35 25.96
C ASN A 123 -5.31 -1.18 24.67
N PRO A 124 -4.18 -1.51 24.04
CA PRO A 124 -4.20 -2.29 22.79
C PRO A 124 -4.85 -3.67 22.92
N ASP A 125 -4.70 -4.33 24.08
CA ASP A 125 -5.33 -5.63 24.35
C ASP A 125 -6.85 -5.54 24.41
N GLY A 126 -7.39 -4.35 24.68
CA GLY A 126 -8.82 -4.06 24.72
C GLY A 126 -9.43 -3.68 23.38
N VAL A 127 -8.63 -3.55 22.32
CA VAL A 127 -9.13 -3.32 20.96
C VAL A 127 -9.75 -4.61 20.44
N MET A 128 -11.07 -4.61 20.27
CA MET A 128 -11.84 -5.80 19.89
C MET A 128 -12.39 -5.73 18.47
N ASN A 129 -12.69 -4.52 17.99
CA ASN A 129 -13.28 -4.30 16.67
C ASN A 129 -12.51 -3.21 15.92
N VAL A 130 -11.96 -3.57 14.79
CA VAL A 130 -11.24 -2.65 13.89
C VAL A 130 -11.94 -2.62 12.54
N LEU A 131 -12.07 -1.43 11.98
CA LEU A 131 -12.56 -1.23 10.61
C LEU A 131 -11.44 -0.65 9.76
N GLU A 132 -11.14 -1.29 8.65
CA GLU A 132 -10.33 -0.71 7.59
C GLU A 132 -11.21 -0.36 6.39
N LEU A 133 -11.18 0.89 5.96
CA LEU A 133 -11.88 1.35 4.76
C LEU A 133 -10.88 1.51 3.62
N CYS A 134 -11.31 1.21 2.39
CA CYS A 134 -10.48 1.24 1.19
C CYS A 134 -9.28 0.28 1.29
N THR A 135 -9.57 -0.98 1.65
CA THR A 135 -8.54 -1.97 2.04
C THR A 135 -7.57 -2.35 0.91
N GLY A 136 -7.98 -2.20 -0.37
CA GLY A 136 -7.15 -2.53 -1.52
C GLY A 136 -6.66 -3.98 -1.49
N SER A 137 -5.34 -4.16 -1.28
CA SER A 137 -4.72 -5.48 -1.16
C SER A 137 -4.93 -6.18 0.19
N GLY A 138 -5.57 -5.51 1.18
CA GLY A 138 -5.71 -6.02 2.55
C GLY A 138 -4.46 -5.84 3.42
N CYS A 139 -3.49 -5.04 2.97
CA CYS A 139 -2.20 -4.95 3.64
C CYS A 139 -2.32 -4.37 5.06
N LEU A 140 -3.04 -3.26 5.25
CA LEU A 140 -3.21 -2.68 6.58
C LEU A 140 -4.10 -3.55 7.46
N ALA A 141 -5.17 -4.19 6.93
CA ALA A 141 -5.99 -5.14 7.68
C ALA A 141 -5.17 -6.28 8.28
N ILE A 142 -4.24 -6.85 7.49
CA ILE A 142 -3.35 -7.94 7.93
C ILE A 142 -2.39 -7.44 9.02
N MET A 143 -1.75 -6.28 8.81
CA MET A 143 -0.85 -5.68 9.80
C MET A 143 -1.58 -5.32 11.10
N LEU A 144 -2.81 -4.79 11.01
CA LEU A 144 -3.67 -4.50 12.17
C LEU A 144 -4.05 -5.80 12.91
N ALA A 145 -4.38 -6.87 12.19
CA ALA A 145 -4.69 -8.15 12.80
C ALA A 145 -3.50 -8.76 13.56
N ASP A 146 -2.27 -8.58 13.07
CA ASP A 146 -1.07 -9.04 13.75
C ASP A 146 -0.80 -8.27 15.04
N VAL A 147 -0.93 -6.93 15.00
CA VAL A 147 -0.59 -6.03 16.12
C VAL A 147 -1.68 -5.97 17.19
N PHE A 148 -2.95 -6.21 16.81
CA PHE A 148 -4.10 -6.27 17.73
C PHE A 148 -4.66 -7.70 17.80
N PRO A 149 -4.02 -8.61 18.57
CA PRO A 149 -4.30 -10.05 18.50
C PRO A 149 -5.72 -10.45 18.92
N ASN A 150 -6.42 -9.61 19.70
CA ASN A 150 -7.78 -9.86 20.16
C ASN A 150 -8.86 -9.25 19.23
N ALA A 151 -8.45 -8.45 18.23
CA ALA A 151 -9.39 -7.74 17.38
C ALA A 151 -9.94 -8.61 16.25
N GLN A 152 -11.21 -8.38 15.93
CA GLN A 152 -11.84 -8.75 14.66
C GLN A 152 -11.74 -7.57 13.71
N ILE A 153 -11.24 -7.80 12.52
CA ILE A 153 -11.03 -6.76 11.52
C ILE A 153 -12.11 -6.88 10.43
N ASP A 154 -12.89 -5.82 10.23
CA ASP A 154 -13.73 -5.67 9.07
C ASP A 154 -12.98 -4.83 8.04
N ALA A 155 -12.67 -5.40 6.88
CA ALA A 155 -11.93 -4.74 5.82
C ALA A 155 -12.84 -4.51 4.60
N VAL A 156 -12.91 -3.27 4.14
CA VAL A 156 -13.92 -2.81 3.18
C VAL A 156 -13.29 -2.28 1.92
N ASP A 157 -13.81 -2.67 0.78
CA ASP A 157 -13.50 -2.02 -0.50
C ASP A 157 -14.74 -1.92 -1.39
N LEU A 158 -14.77 -0.90 -2.24
CA LEU A 158 -15.78 -0.73 -3.29
C LEU A 158 -15.50 -1.64 -4.50
N SER A 159 -14.24 -2.02 -4.71
CA SER A 159 -13.79 -2.86 -5.81
C SER A 159 -13.85 -4.34 -5.43
N THR A 160 -14.69 -5.12 -6.11
CA THR A 160 -14.69 -6.58 -5.99
C THR A 160 -13.36 -7.20 -6.42
N ASP A 161 -12.69 -6.59 -7.41
CA ASP A 161 -11.39 -7.05 -7.90
C ASP A 161 -10.29 -6.84 -6.84
N ALA A 162 -10.33 -5.73 -6.11
CA ALA A 162 -9.43 -5.49 -4.98
C ALA A 162 -9.68 -6.50 -3.84
N LEU A 163 -10.95 -6.80 -3.54
CA LEU A 163 -11.31 -7.79 -2.52
C LEU A 163 -10.84 -9.20 -2.87
N GLU A 164 -10.76 -9.58 -4.14
CA GLU A 164 -10.16 -10.86 -4.53
C GLU A 164 -8.65 -10.91 -4.24
N VAL A 165 -7.94 -9.79 -4.41
CA VAL A 165 -6.53 -9.68 -4.03
C VAL A 165 -6.39 -9.71 -2.50
N ALA A 166 -7.20 -8.93 -1.78
CA ALA A 166 -7.22 -8.92 -0.32
C ALA A 166 -7.49 -10.31 0.26
N LYS A 167 -8.48 -11.04 -0.31
CA LYS A 167 -8.81 -12.41 0.10
C LYS A 167 -7.64 -13.36 -0.05
N LYS A 168 -6.88 -13.25 -1.16
CA LYS A 168 -5.68 -14.04 -1.35
C LYS A 168 -4.66 -13.74 -0.24
N ASN A 169 -4.38 -12.47 0.03
CA ASN A 169 -3.43 -12.07 1.06
C ASN A 169 -3.88 -12.51 2.46
N VAL A 170 -5.13 -12.27 2.83
CA VAL A 170 -5.69 -12.70 4.13
C VAL A 170 -5.58 -14.22 4.30
N ASN A 171 -5.83 -14.99 3.23
CA ASN A 171 -5.66 -16.43 3.25
C ASN A 171 -4.19 -16.87 3.37
N ASP A 172 -3.27 -16.21 2.67
CA ASP A 172 -1.84 -16.52 2.71
C ASP A 172 -1.24 -16.25 4.11
N TYR A 173 -1.86 -15.34 4.88
CA TYR A 173 -1.52 -15.07 6.29
C TYR A 173 -2.37 -15.85 7.31
N GLU A 174 -3.23 -16.77 6.85
CA GLU A 174 -4.09 -17.62 7.70
C GLU A 174 -5.01 -16.81 8.63
N LEU A 175 -5.52 -15.64 8.16
CA LEU A 175 -6.33 -14.70 8.95
C LEU A 175 -7.82 -14.69 8.58
N LEU A 176 -8.33 -15.72 7.87
CA LEU A 176 -9.74 -15.77 7.42
C LEU A 176 -10.76 -15.83 8.58
N ASP A 177 -10.35 -16.23 9.76
CA ASP A 177 -11.17 -16.26 10.98
C ASP A 177 -11.17 -14.91 11.73
N ARG A 178 -10.26 -14.00 11.37
CA ARG A 178 -10.07 -12.71 12.03
C ARG A 178 -10.31 -11.50 11.14
N VAL A 179 -10.17 -11.63 9.84
CA VAL A 179 -10.37 -10.57 8.86
C VAL A 179 -11.56 -10.91 7.98
N THR A 180 -12.63 -10.13 8.08
CA THR A 180 -13.83 -10.26 7.24
C THR A 180 -13.83 -9.19 6.15
N LEU A 181 -13.94 -9.60 4.90
CA LEU A 181 -13.94 -8.72 3.74
C LEU A 181 -15.37 -8.33 3.33
N TYR A 182 -15.63 -7.04 3.17
CA TYR A 182 -16.94 -6.51 2.77
C TYR A 182 -16.85 -5.72 1.46
N HIS A 183 -17.69 -6.07 0.50
CA HIS A 183 -17.93 -5.22 -0.66
C HIS A 183 -18.92 -4.13 -0.28
N SER A 184 -18.45 -2.90 -0.10
CA SER A 184 -19.27 -1.78 0.38
C SER A 184 -18.73 -0.42 -0.07
N ASP A 185 -19.63 0.52 -0.32
CA ASP A 185 -19.30 1.94 -0.40
C ASP A 185 -19.19 2.50 1.01
N LEU A 186 -17.97 2.53 1.53
CA LEU A 186 -17.65 2.90 2.92
C LEU A 186 -18.51 2.09 3.91
N TYR A 187 -19.33 2.78 4.72
CA TYR A 187 -20.09 2.22 5.83
C TYR A 187 -21.42 1.55 5.44
N HIS A 188 -21.84 1.62 4.15
CA HIS A 188 -23.24 1.36 3.77
C HIS A 188 -23.71 -0.09 3.98
N GLN A 189 -22.84 -1.08 3.73
CA GLN A 189 -23.20 -2.51 3.80
C GLN A 189 -22.56 -3.23 4.98
N LEU A 190 -22.06 -2.44 5.95
CA LEU A 190 -21.47 -2.99 7.17
C LEU A 190 -22.53 -3.37 8.20
N PRO A 191 -22.26 -4.36 9.07
CA PRO A 191 -23.08 -4.66 10.21
C PRO A 191 -23.22 -3.46 11.14
N ASP A 192 -24.32 -3.42 11.91
CA ASP A 192 -24.52 -2.39 12.92
C ASP A 192 -23.71 -2.73 14.17
N LYS A 193 -22.44 -2.30 14.16
CA LYS A 193 -21.52 -2.42 15.30
C LYS A 193 -20.61 -1.18 15.40
N LYS A 194 -20.04 -1.00 16.58
CA LYS A 194 -19.08 0.05 16.88
C LYS A 194 -17.66 -0.51 16.80
N TYR A 195 -16.73 0.37 16.40
CA TYR A 195 -15.31 0.05 16.25
C TYR A 195 -14.46 0.85 17.23
N ASP A 196 -13.46 0.21 17.78
CA ASP A 196 -12.47 0.84 18.65
C ASP A 196 -11.45 1.63 17.83
N LEU A 197 -11.25 1.18 16.59
CA LEU A 197 -10.31 1.78 15.64
C LEU A 197 -10.90 1.74 14.23
N ILE A 198 -10.90 2.89 13.55
CA ILE A 198 -11.16 3.00 12.11
C ILE A 198 -9.89 3.50 11.44
N VAL A 199 -9.39 2.78 10.45
CA VAL A 199 -8.17 3.10 9.71
C VAL A 199 -8.47 3.16 8.23
N THR A 200 -7.88 4.12 7.52
CA THR A 200 -8.08 4.22 6.08
C THR A 200 -6.94 4.93 5.38
N ASN A 201 -6.55 4.37 4.24
CA ASN A 201 -5.75 5.04 3.22
C ASN A 201 -6.61 5.17 1.95
N PRO A 202 -7.50 6.18 1.89
CA PRO A 202 -8.47 6.32 0.81
C PRO A 202 -7.83 6.95 -0.43
N PRO A 203 -8.48 6.89 -1.60
CA PRO A 203 -8.11 7.74 -2.75
C PRO A 203 -8.16 9.22 -2.36
N TYR A 204 -7.01 9.89 -2.38
CA TYR A 204 -6.87 11.31 -1.99
C TYR A 204 -6.18 12.18 -3.03
N VAL A 205 -5.72 11.64 -4.17
CA VAL A 205 -5.02 12.45 -5.17
C VAL A 205 -6.00 13.42 -5.84
N ASN A 206 -5.74 14.75 -5.71
CA ASN A 206 -6.57 15.77 -6.32
C ASN A 206 -6.50 15.75 -7.85
N SER A 207 -7.49 16.35 -8.52
CA SER A 207 -7.64 16.32 -9.97
C SER A 207 -6.45 16.91 -10.74
N VAL A 208 -5.79 17.93 -10.21
CA VAL A 208 -4.60 18.53 -10.81
C VAL A 208 -3.40 17.60 -10.71
N SER A 209 -3.17 17.00 -9.53
CA SER A 209 -2.10 16.04 -9.28
C SER A 209 -2.26 14.78 -10.11
N MET A 210 -3.49 14.30 -10.31
CA MET A 210 -3.79 13.16 -11.19
C MET A 210 -3.23 13.34 -12.60
N THR A 211 -3.26 14.56 -13.14
CA THR A 211 -2.73 14.84 -14.49
C THR A 211 -1.20 14.81 -14.56
N LYS A 212 -0.52 14.93 -13.42
CA LYS A 212 0.94 15.04 -13.32
C LYS A 212 1.60 13.75 -12.82
N LEU A 213 0.80 12.74 -12.47
CA LEU A 213 1.33 11.46 -12.00
C LEU A 213 2.30 10.85 -13.03
N PRO A 214 3.42 10.29 -12.57
CA PRO A 214 4.32 9.50 -13.40
C PRO A 214 3.60 8.38 -14.17
N ALA A 215 4.20 7.94 -15.27
CA ALA A 215 3.57 6.95 -16.14
C ALA A 215 3.31 5.61 -15.44
N GLU A 216 4.11 5.25 -14.46
CA GLU A 216 3.99 4.05 -13.64
C GLU A 216 2.64 3.96 -12.91
N TYR A 217 2.10 5.09 -12.45
CA TYR A 217 0.79 5.16 -11.78
C TYR A 217 -0.39 4.86 -12.72
N ARG A 218 -0.18 4.88 -14.05
CA ARG A 218 -1.22 4.49 -15.01
C ARG A 218 -1.46 2.98 -15.04
N ALA A 219 -0.52 2.20 -14.51
CA ALA A 219 -0.69 0.76 -14.33
C ALA A 219 -1.57 0.42 -13.12
N GLU A 220 -1.78 1.38 -12.21
CA GLU A 220 -2.62 1.24 -11.03
C GLU A 220 -4.09 1.61 -11.32
N PRO A 221 -5.06 1.05 -10.55
CA PRO A 221 -6.47 1.41 -10.71
C PRO A 221 -6.69 2.90 -10.42
N GLN A 222 -7.22 3.65 -11.38
CA GLN A 222 -7.46 5.08 -11.22
C GLN A 222 -8.42 5.40 -10.07
N MET A 223 -9.40 4.51 -9.80
CA MET A 223 -10.33 4.66 -8.69
C MET A 223 -9.67 4.58 -7.32
N ALA A 224 -8.50 3.94 -7.22
CA ALA A 224 -7.74 3.83 -5.98
C ALA A 224 -6.80 5.03 -5.72
N LEU A 225 -6.75 5.98 -6.67
CA LEU A 225 -5.92 7.19 -6.59
C LEU A 225 -6.76 8.46 -6.51
N ALA A 226 -7.80 8.58 -7.36
CA ALA A 226 -8.53 9.82 -7.57
C ALA A 226 -9.45 10.17 -6.38
N GLY A 227 -9.12 11.26 -5.68
CA GLY A 227 -9.84 11.77 -4.50
C GLY A 227 -10.82 12.91 -4.79
N GLY A 228 -11.09 13.23 -6.09
CA GLY A 228 -11.96 14.33 -6.47
C GLY A 228 -11.21 15.62 -6.78
N GLU A 229 -11.91 16.76 -6.73
CA GLU A 229 -11.34 18.05 -7.12
C GLU A 229 -10.15 18.45 -6.24
N ASP A 230 -10.32 18.37 -4.93
CA ASP A 230 -9.32 18.72 -3.91
C ASP A 230 -8.73 17.50 -3.18
N GLY A 231 -9.07 16.28 -3.58
CA GLY A 231 -8.61 15.05 -2.93
C GLY A 231 -9.42 14.64 -1.70
N MET A 232 -10.37 15.46 -1.25
CA MET A 232 -11.08 15.25 0.02
C MET A 232 -12.50 14.69 -0.13
N ASP A 233 -12.96 14.36 -1.34
CA ASP A 233 -14.35 13.92 -1.54
C ASP A 233 -14.69 12.68 -0.71
N LEU A 234 -13.82 11.68 -0.72
CA LEU A 234 -14.03 10.45 0.03
C LEU A 234 -13.71 10.65 1.53
N VAL A 235 -12.67 11.42 1.84
CA VAL A 235 -12.25 11.72 3.21
C VAL A 235 -13.36 12.42 3.97
N ARG A 236 -14.06 13.39 3.35
CA ARG A 236 -15.24 14.06 3.97
C ARG A 236 -16.34 13.06 4.35
N ARG A 237 -16.62 12.10 3.46
CA ARG A 237 -17.64 11.06 3.75
C ARG A 237 -17.19 10.13 4.86
N ILE A 238 -15.92 9.79 4.91
CA ILE A 238 -15.32 8.95 5.96
C ILE A 238 -15.45 9.64 7.31
N VAL A 239 -14.99 10.89 7.42
CA VAL A 239 -15.04 11.66 8.67
C VAL A 239 -16.49 11.86 9.14
N ALA A 240 -17.41 12.22 8.23
CA ALA A 240 -18.81 12.44 8.57
C ALA A 240 -19.52 11.18 9.09
N GLY A 241 -19.13 9.98 8.63
CA GLY A 241 -19.74 8.72 9.07
C GLY A 241 -19.04 8.06 10.26
N ALA A 242 -17.85 8.52 10.64
CA ALA A 242 -17.02 7.85 11.64
C ALA A 242 -17.62 7.91 13.05
N LYS A 243 -18.18 9.06 13.45
CA LYS A 243 -18.79 9.22 14.78
C LYS A 243 -19.85 8.17 15.10
N ASP A 244 -20.70 7.87 14.13
CA ASP A 244 -21.77 6.89 14.29
C ASP A 244 -21.25 5.45 14.34
N ARG A 245 -19.97 5.23 14.02
CA ARG A 245 -19.34 3.92 13.94
C ARG A 245 -18.25 3.69 14.98
N LEU A 246 -17.75 4.72 15.64
CA LEU A 246 -16.76 4.60 16.71
C LEU A 246 -17.42 4.29 18.07
N THR A 247 -16.70 3.56 18.92
CA THR A 247 -16.96 3.50 20.36
C THR A 247 -16.64 4.85 20.99
N ASP A 248 -17.08 5.10 22.25
CA ASP A 248 -16.86 6.39 22.92
C ASP A 248 -15.38 6.77 23.06
N ASN A 249 -14.48 5.77 23.11
CA ASN A 249 -13.03 5.96 23.16
C ASN A 249 -12.35 5.59 21.84
N GLY A 250 -13.12 5.42 20.77
CA GLY A 250 -12.62 5.01 19.47
C GLY A 250 -11.87 6.13 18.76
N VAL A 251 -10.97 5.74 17.86
CA VAL A 251 -10.17 6.68 17.06
C VAL A 251 -10.30 6.39 15.56
N LEU A 252 -10.27 7.46 14.78
CA LEU A 252 -10.20 7.44 13.32
C LEU A 252 -8.80 7.86 12.88
N ILE A 253 -8.16 7.08 12.02
CA ILE A 253 -6.85 7.37 11.45
C ILE A 253 -6.97 7.41 9.93
N VAL A 254 -6.54 8.52 9.33
CA VAL A 254 -6.72 8.80 7.91
C VAL A 254 -5.41 9.26 7.29
N GLU A 255 -5.00 8.60 6.23
CA GLU A 255 -3.92 9.06 5.36
C GLU A 255 -4.48 9.95 4.24
N ILE A 256 -3.79 11.05 3.99
CA ILE A 256 -4.11 12.02 2.93
C ILE A 256 -2.90 12.39 2.04
N GLY A 257 -1.77 11.74 2.27
CA GLY A 257 -0.54 11.99 1.51
C GLY A 257 -0.12 13.45 1.53
N ASN A 258 -0.04 14.07 0.35
CA ASN A 258 0.43 15.45 0.19
C ASN A 258 -0.70 16.50 0.18
N GLU A 259 -1.93 16.14 0.53
CA GLU A 259 -3.11 17.02 0.40
C GLU A 259 -3.41 17.80 1.70
N PHE A 260 -2.36 18.14 2.48
CA PHE A 260 -2.46 18.81 3.78
C PHE A 260 -3.29 20.10 3.75
N GLU A 261 -3.00 21.03 2.82
CA GLU A 261 -3.71 22.30 2.72
C GLU A 261 -5.22 22.14 2.45
N PHE A 262 -5.56 21.13 1.64
CA PHE A 262 -6.96 20.80 1.36
C PHE A 262 -7.65 20.15 2.56
N ALA A 263 -6.94 19.30 3.30
CA ALA A 263 -7.48 18.69 4.52
C ALA A 263 -7.70 19.74 5.61
N GLU A 264 -6.75 20.65 5.86
CA GLU A 264 -6.93 21.77 6.79
C GLU A 264 -8.13 22.64 6.44
N ALA A 265 -8.31 22.96 5.15
CA ALA A 265 -9.45 23.72 4.69
C ALA A 265 -10.78 22.95 4.83
N ALA A 266 -10.78 21.64 4.53
CA ALA A 266 -11.99 20.82 4.59
C ALA A 266 -12.49 20.58 6.01
N PHE A 267 -11.58 20.52 6.99
CA PHE A 267 -11.84 20.16 8.38
C PHE A 267 -11.46 21.27 9.37
N ALA A 268 -11.47 22.53 8.94
CA ALA A 268 -11.08 23.69 9.76
C ALA A 268 -11.87 23.86 11.08
N ASN A 269 -13.02 23.18 11.22
CA ASN A 269 -13.84 23.17 12.42
C ASN A 269 -13.57 21.99 13.37
N LEU A 270 -12.64 21.09 13.04
CA LEU A 270 -12.24 19.96 13.85
C LEU A 270 -10.83 20.15 14.43
N GLU A 271 -10.61 19.66 15.63
CA GLU A 271 -9.28 19.65 16.26
C GLU A 271 -8.51 18.41 15.83
N ILE A 272 -7.92 18.47 14.63
CA ILE A 272 -7.15 17.36 14.05
C ILE A 272 -5.81 17.19 14.78
N THR A 273 -5.45 15.94 15.07
CA THR A 273 -4.10 15.57 15.51
C THR A 273 -3.31 15.01 14.33
N TRP A 274 -2.25 15.69 13.95
CA TRP A 274 -1.33 15.21 12.91
C TRP A 274 -0.31 14.24 13.49
N LEU A 275 -0.08 13.13 12.80
CA LEU A 275 0.83 12.06 13.23
C LEU A 275 2.15 12.15 12.46
N SER A 276 3.27 12.04 13.19
CA SER A 276 4.61 12.03 12.60
C SER A 276 4.89 10.70 11.88
N THR A 277 5.33 10.79 10.63
CA THR A 277 5.74 9.66 9.79
C THR A 277 7.05 9.99 9.06
N SER A 278 7.60 9.07 8.31
CA SER A 278 8.78 9.32 7.45
C SER A 278 8.53 10.40 6.39
N ALA A 279 7.26 10.63 6.01
CA ALA A 279 6.86 11.72 5.11
C ALA A 279 6.74 13.09 5.80
N GLY A 280 6.92 13.15 7.11
CA GLY A 280 6.71 14.36 7.94
C GLY A 280 5.40 14.29 8.73
N ASP A 281 4.94 15.46 9.20
CA ASP A 281 3.85 15.61 10.16
C ASP A 281 2.51 16.00 9.52
N THR A 282 2.33 15.77 8.23
CA THR A 282 1.19 16.33 7.46
C THR A 282 0.49 15.32 6.55
N SER A 283 0.90 14.04 6.59
CA SER A 283 0.38 13.02 5.67
C SER A 283 -0.66 12.09 6.28
N VAL A 284 -0.69 11.98 7.62
CA VAL A 284 -1.64 11.15 8.36
C VAL A 284 -2.20 11.95 9.52
N PHE A 285 -3.52 11.87 9.72
CA PHE A 285 -4.16 12.49 10.85
C PHE A 285 -5.02 11.52 11.66
N LEU A 286 -5.29 11.91 12.91
CA LEU A 286 -6.14 11.21 13.84
C LEU A 286 -7.23 12.13 14.38
N LEU A 287 -8.42 11.58 14.55
CA LEU A 287 -9.54 12.17 15.28
C LEU A 287 -10.08 11.16 16.29
N THR A 288 -10.35 11.60 17.50
CA THR A 288 -11.05 10.82 18.53
C THR A 288 -12.57 10.97 18.37
N ALA A 289 -13.34 10.04 18.92
CA ALA A 289 -14.81 10.07 18.81
C ALA A 289 -15.44 11.34 19.39
N ASP A 290 -14.81 11.99 20.39
CA ASP A 290 -15.27 13.24 20.99
C ASP A 290 -14.93 14.49 20.16
N GLN A 291 -13.95 14.41 19.26
CA GLN A 291 -13.59 15.46 18.31
C GLN A 291 -14.48 15.48 17.07
N LEU A 292 -15.18 14.38 16.78
CA LEU A 292 -16.15 14.21 15.72
C LEU A 292 -17.56 14.65 16.19
#